data_d2352183b7088c63ae70677f05a84b83
#
_entry.id   d2352183b7088c63ae70677f05a84b83
#
_cell.length_a   1.000
_cell.length_b   1.000
_cell.length_c   1.000
_cell.angle_alpha   90.00
_cell.angle_beta   90.00
_cell.angle_gamma   90.00
#
_symmetry.space_group_name_H-M   'P 1'
#
loop_
_entity.id
_entity.type
_entity.pdbx_description
1 polymer ?
#
loop_
_entity_poly.entity_id
_entity_poly.type
_entity_poly.pdbx_seq_one_letter_code
_entity_poly.pdbx_strand_id
1 'polypeptide(L)'
;GDSPFAGQTLDMNITATVTMSAEAGILALQDGSEPWSGISIESISGRSSEPAGLTDLRPGDVINITMAEVEEGFGLTKLNEDNMAFTVVSTGGAPLDPIVVTTDVLQDAAIAEAHEGMYLRFENAIITATNADDPSGPYGEFNISSDGSDANNLRVDDASSLLSYSGNDPATVFSAGQTLEFVQGVLWYSFGNYKLQPQSFDDIVAATNTDVEDSSLPGSFALHQNYPNPFNPSTSIRFDVASAANVSLVVYDMLGREVATLVNGQMAAGTHSVTFDASQLTSGVYMYQLSNGVDTQTRTMLLMK
;
A
#
# COMPACT_ATOMS: atom_id res chain seq x y z
N GLY A 1 -6.29 -17.57 19.22
CA GLY A 1 -7.05 -18.84 19.33
C GLY A 1 -8.04 -18.97 18.20
N ASP A 2 -8.50 -20.19 17.91
CA ASP A 2 -9.42 -20.40 16.81
C ASP A 2 -10.73 -19.67 17.02
N SER A 3 -11.30 -19.09 15.98
CA SER A 3 -12.61 -18.44 16.02
C SER A 3 -13.70 -19.43 16.49
N PRO A 4 -14.59 -19.04 17.42
CA PRO A 4 -15.69 -19.89 17.83
C PRO A 4 -16.71 -20.15 16.71
N PHE A 5 -16.61 -19.44 15.61
CA PHE A 5 -17.48 -19.55 14.44
C PHE A 5 -16.84 -20.32 13.28
N ALA A 6 -15.60 -20.81 13.44
CA ALA A 6 -14.91 -21.57 12.40
C ALA A 6 -15.75 -22.73 11.86
N GLY A 7 -15.87 -22.85 10.52
CA GLY A 7 -16.67 -23.83 9.83
C GLY A 7 -18.21 -23.58 9.88
N GLN A 8 -18.64 -22.40 10.32
CA GLN A 8 -20.04 -22.03 10.34
C GLN A 8 -20.37 -21.01 9.25
N THR A 9 -21.43 -21.25 8.49
CA THR A 9 -22.02 -20.22 7.63
C THR A 9 -22.99 -19.40 8.48
N LEU A 10 -22.74 -18.09 8.49
CA LEU A 10 -23.49 -17.13 9.30
C LEU A 10 -24.31 -16.21 8.41
N ASP A 11 -25.59 -16.04 8.75
CA ASP A 11 -26.34 -14.88 8.28
C ASP A 11 -25.86 -13.64 9.04
N MET A 12 -25.45 -12.63 8.30
CA MET A 12 -24.89 -11.39 8.87
C MET A 12 -25.43 -10.16 8.15
N ASN A 13 -25.16 -9.00 8.70
CA ASN A 13 -25.51 -7.73 8.06
C ASN A 13 -24.38 -6.73 8.42
N ILE A 14 -23.21 -6.98 7.84
CA ILE A 14 -21.99 -6.22 8.12
C ILE A 14 -21.69 -5.35 6.91
N THR A 15 -21.63 -4.05 7.13
CA THR A 15 -21.17 -3.10 6.11
C THR A 15 -19.72 -2.79 6.35
N ALA A 16 -18.87 -3.06 5.37
CA ALA A 16 -17.44 -2.87 5.47
C ALA A 16 -16.87 -2.19 4.23
N THR A 17 -15.76 -1.50 4.41
CA THR A 17 -15.00 -0.86 3.33
C THR A 17 -13.85 -1.76 2.92
N VAL A 18 -13.63 -1.88 1.62
CA VAL A 18 -12.47 -2.58 1.05
C VAL A 18 -11.21 -1.79 1.37
N THR A 19 -10.24 -2.43 1.99
CA THR A 19 -8.92 -1.86 2.32
C THR A 19 -7.81 -2.39 1.43
N MET A 20 -7.97 -3.63 0.91
CA MET A 20 -7.05 -4.23 -0.06
C MET A 20 -7.84 -4.94 -1.15
N SER A 21 -7.42 -4.80 -2.40
CA SER A 21 -8.09 -5.42 -3.55
C SER A 21 -7.60 -6.85 -3.79
N ALA A 22 -8.44 -7.67 -4.41
CA ALA A 22 -8.10 -9.03 -4.82
C ALA A 22 -6.88 -9.14 -5.74
N GLU A 23 -6.53 -8.07 -6.46
CA GLU A 23 -5.30 -8.00 -7.28
C GLU A 23 -4.03 -8.17 -6.44
N ALA A 24 -4.09 -7.86 -5.15
CA ALA A 24 -3.00 -8.07 -4.21
C ALA A 24 -2.90 -9.53 -3.68
N GLY A 25 -3.80 -10.42 -4.10
CA GLY A 25 -3.84 -11.82 -3.68
C GLY A 25 -4.79 -12.12 -2.53
N ILE A 26 -5.14 -11.12 -1.74
CA ILE A 26 -6.17 -11.16 -0.70
C ILE A 26 -7.09 -9.95 -0.85
N LEU A 27 -8.38 -10.13 -0.59
CA LEU A 27 -9.29 -9.02 -0.38
C LEU A 27 -9.40 -8.77 1.12
N ALA A 28 -9.20 -7.54 1.56
CA ALA A 28 -9.39 -7.17 2.96
C ALA A 28 -10.52 -6.16 3.11
N LEU A 29 -11.24 -6.30 4.19
CA LEU A 29 -12.44 -5.52 4.54
C LEU A 29 -12.30 -4.99 5.96
N GLN A 30 -12.77 -3.78 6.20
CA GLN A 30 -12.74 -3.15 7.52
C GLN A 30 -14.01 -2.34 7.76
N ASP A 31 -14.63 -2.51 8.94
CA ASP A 31 -15.88 -1.83 9.32
C ASP A 31 -15.71 -0.75 10.40
N GLY A 32 -14.50 -0.57 10.91
CA GLY A 32 -14.19 0.41 11.95
C GLY A 32 -12.70 0.62 12.12
N SER A 33 -12.30 1.34 13.18
CA SER A 33 -10.91 1.59 13.57
C SER A 33 -10.49 0.92 14.87
N GLU A 34 -11.43 0.28 15.57
CA GLU A 34 -11.16 -0.42 16.81
C GLU A 34 -10.63 -1.84 16.54
N PRO A 35 -9.88 -2.46 17.45
CA PRO A 35 -9.49 -3.87 17.32
C PRO A 35 -10.67 -4.78 16.95
N TRP A 36 -10.42 -5.81 16.15
CA TRP A 36 -11.42 -6.74 15.61
C TRP A 36 -12.33 -6.18 14.50
N SER A 37 -11.96 -5.05 13.91
CA SER A 37 -12.74 -4.45 12.80
C SER A 37 -12.28 -4.90 11.41
N GLY A 38 -11.25 -5.71 11.30
CA GLY A 38 -10.69 -6.21 10.03
C GLY A 38 -11.03 -7.67 9.78
N ILE A 39 -11.17 -8.05 8.51
CA ILE A 39 -11.31 -9.44 8.07
C ILE A 39 -10.75 -9.59 6.66
N SER A 40 -10.15 -10.72 6.36
CA SER A 40 -9.63 -11.05 5.03
C SER A 40 -10.45 -12.13 4.34
N ILE A 41 -10.37 -12.13 3.01
CA ILE A 41 -10.88 -13.17 2.13
C ILE A 41 -9.70 -13.61 1.27
N GLU A 42 -9.19 -14.81 1.49
CA GLU A 42 -8.01 -15.33 0.81
C GLU A 42 -8.37 -16.03 -0.50
N SER A 43 -7.43 -16.06 -1.45
CA SER A 43 -7.49 -16.88 -2.66
C SER A 43 -8.58 -16.53 -3.67
N ILE A 44 -8.82 -15.26 -3.91
CA ILE A 44 -9.92 -14.77 -4.77
C ILE A 44 -9.65 -14.93 -6.27
N SER A 45 -8.60 -15.53 -6.72
CA SER A 45 -8.30 -15.57 -8.16
C SER A 45 -8.77 -16.86 -8.84
N GLY A 46 -9.81 -16.75 -9.68
CA GLY A 46 -10.09 -17.71 -10.75
C GLY A 46 -10.81 -19.00 -10.36
N ARG A 47 -11.53 -19.05 -9.24
CA ARG A 47 -12.38 -20.19 -8.88
C ARG A 47 -13.78 -20.03 -9.47
N SER A 48 -14.34 -21.15 -9.92
CA SER A 48 -15.68 -21.16 -10.58
C SER A 48 -16.85 -20.91 -9.62
N SER A 49 -16.61 -20.83 -8.32
CA SER A 49 -17.59 -20.63 -7.24
C SER A 49 -17.55 -19.23 -6.60
N GLU A 50 -16.62 -18.39 -7.05
CA GLU A 50 -16.46 -17.03 -6.57
C GLU A 50 -17.71 -16.18 -6.81
N PRO A 51 -18.19 -15.41 -5.82
CA PRO A 51 -19.31 -14.48 -6.02
C PRO A 51 -18.99 -13.44 -7.08
N ALA A 52 -19.92 -13.23 -8.02
CA ALA A 52 -19.75 -12.28 -9.10
C ALA A 52 -19.44 -10.86 -8.57
N GLY A 53 -18.39 -10.24 -9.08
CA GLY A 53 -18.00 -8.88 -8.76
C GLY A 53 -17.07 -8.75 -7.54
N LEU A 54 -16.70 -9.85 -6.89
CA LEU A 54 -15.79 -9.81 -5.73
C LEU A 54 -14.38 -9.32 -6.13
N THR A 55 -13.88 -9.80 -7.26
CA THR A 55 -12.58 -9.40 -7.83
C THR A 55 -12.56 -8.00 -8.44
N ASP A 56 -13.73 -7.41 -8.68
CA ASP A 56 -13.85 -6.05 -9.22
C ASP A 56 -13.72 -4.97 -8.14
N LEU A 57 -13.82 -5.35 -6.86
CA LEU A 57 -13.78 -4.43 -5.74
C LEU A 57 -12.40 -3.77 -5.60
N ARG A 58 -12.40 -2.50 -5.21
CA ARG A 58 -11.20 -1.67 -5.04
C ARG A 58 -11.20 -0.99 -3.66
N PRO A 59 -10.05 -0.62 -3.12
CA PRO A 59 -9.99 0.14 -1.88
C PRO A 59 -10.88 1.38 -1.93
N GLY A 60 -11.71 1.55 -0.88
CA GLY A 60 -12.73 2.59 -0.79
C GLY A 60 -14.12 2.17 -1.27
N ASP A 61 -14.27 1.02 -1.92
CA ASP A 61 -15.60 0.46 -2.17
C ASP A 61 -16.23 -0.03 -0.87
N VAL A 62 -17.54 0.13 -0.75
CA VAL A 62 -18.29 -0.30 0.43
C VAL A 62 -19.23 -1.42 0.04
N ILE A 63 -19.18 -2.52 0.76
CA ILE A 63 -20.06 -3.66 0.59
C ILE A 63 -20.84 -3.97 1.86
N ASN A 64 -21.99 -4.60 1.71
CA ASN A 64 -22.73 -5.21 2.80
C ASN A 64 -22.70 -6.73 2.62
N ILE A 65 -22.11 -7.44 3.59
CA ILE A 65 -22.07 -8.89 3.63
C ILE A 65 -23.33 -9.39 4.31
N THR A 66 -24.09 -10.21 3.62
CA THR A 66 -25.35 -10.77 4.15
C THR A 66 -25.22 -12.22 4.61
N MET A 67 -24.23 -12.92 4.10
CA MET A 67 -23.91 -14.30 4.48
C MET A 67 -22.44 -14.58 4.19
N ALA A 68 -21.75 -15.27 5.08
CA ALA A 68 -20.43 -15.82 4.82
C ALA A 68 -20.15 -17.02 5.73
N GLU A 69 -19.29 -17.93 5.27
CA GLU A 69 -18.68 -18.95 6.10
C GLU A 69 -17.39 -18.41 6.71
N VAL A 70 -17.25 -18.58 8.03
CA VAL A 70 -16.00 -18.26 8.72
C VAL A 70 -15.08 -19.47 8.60
N GLU A 71 -13.91 -19.26 8.05
CA GLU A 71 -12.87 -20.27 7.92
C GLU A 71 -11.69 -19.94 8.84
N GLU A 72 -11.13 -20.98 9.47
CA GLU A 72 -9.91 -20.89 10.24
C GLU A 72 -8.86 -21.75 9.54
N GLY A 73 -7.82 -21.12 9.01
CA GLY A 73 -6.78 -21.82 8.28
C GLY A 73 -5.39 -21.39 8.73
N PHE A 74 -4.61 -22.32 9.28
CA PHE A 74 -3.23 -22.07 9.73
C PHE A 74 -3.07 -20.92 10.73
N GLY A 75 -4.12 -20.64 11.54
CA GLY A 75 -4.14 -19.56 12.52
C GLY A 75 -4.61 -18.21 11.97
N LEU A 76 -5.11 -18.18 10.74
CA LEU A 76 -5.73 -17.00 10.10
C LEU A 76 -7.25 -17.16 10.10
N THR A 77 -7.96 -16.22 10.69
CA THR A 77 -9.42 -16.13 10.61
C THR A 77 -9.81 -15.35 9.34
N LYS A 78 -10.60 -15.95 8.49
CA LYS A 78 -11.00 -15.37 7.20
C LYS A 78 -12.43 -15.74 6.82
N LEU A 79 -12.99 -15.05 5.83
CA LEU A 79 -14.23 -15.45 5.18
C LEU A 79 -13.94 -16.31 3.95
N ASN A 80 -14.73 -17.36 3.79
CA ASN A 80 -14.65 -18.24 2.63
C ASN A 80 -15.45 -17.62 1.48
N GLU A 81 -14.78 -17.38 0.36
CA GLU A 81 -15.38 -16.78 -0.84
C GLU A 81 -16.46 -17.66 -1.49
N ASP A 82 -16.36 -18.98 -1.38
CA ASP A 82 -17.28 -19.92 -2.04
C ASP A 82 -18.69 -19.88 -1.46
N ASN A 83 -18.83 -19.48 -0.19
CA ASN A 83 -20.09 -19.44 0.54
C ASN A 83 -20.40 -18.02 1.03
N MET A 84 -20.13 -17.02 0.22
CA MET A 84 -20.33 -15.62 0.56
C MET A 84 -21.43 -14.99 -0.29
N ALA A 85 -22.30 -14.21 0.35
CA ALA A 85 -23.26 -13.34 -0.31
C ALA A 85 -23.08 -11.90 0.15
N PHE A 86 -22.96 -10.98 -0.80
CA PHE A 86 -22.79 -9.56 -0.52
C PHE A 86 -23.53 -8.69 -1.54
N THR A 87 -23.69 -7.43 -1.21
CA THR A 87 -24.17 -6.38 -2.12
C THR A 87 -23.22 -5.20 -2.08
N VAL A 88 -22.98 -4.59 -3.24
CA VAL A 88 -22.19 -3.35 -3.31
C VAL A 88 -23.08 -2.19 -2.89
N VAL A 89 -22.65 -1.46 -1.86
CA VAL A 89 -23.34 -0.28 -1.33
C VAL A 89 -22.90 0.97 -2.09
N SER A 90 -21.59 1.14 -2.31
CA SER A 90 -21.03 2.22 -3.11
C SER A 90 -19.67 1.82 -3.68
N THR A 91 -19.25 2.48 -4.76
CA THR A 91 -17.94 2.31 -5.39
C THR A 91 -17.24 3.65 -5.57
N GLY A 92 -15.90 3.60 -5.68
CA GLY A 92 -15.07 4.79 -5.95
C GLY A 92 -15.01 5.77 -4.78
N GLY A 93 -15.28 5.33 -3.56
CA GLY A 93 -15.04 6.11 -2.35
C GLY A 93 -13.56 6.33 -2.09
N ALA A 94 -13.22 7.25 -1.18
CA ALA A 94 -11.85 7.36 -0.69
C ALA A 94 -11.48 6.09 0.09
N PRO A 95 -10.26 5.53 -0.10
CA PRO A 95 -9.76 4.49 0.78
C PRO A 95 -9.80 4.91 2.25
N LEU A 96 -9.93 3.94 3.16
CA LEU A 96 -9.82 4.23 4.59
C LEU A 96 -8.40 4.71 4.92
N ASP A 97 -8.31 5.63 5.88
CA ASP A 97 -7.03 5.97 6.48
C ASP A 97 -6.50 4.76 7.28
N PRO A 98 -5.23 4.39 7.15
CA PRO A 98 -4.66 3.29 7.93
C PRO A 98 -4.55 3.66 9.39
N ILE A 99 -4.66 2.66 10.28
CA ILE A 99 -4.48 2.85 11.72
C ILE A 99 -2.99 2.86 12.02
N VAL A 100 -2.51 3.95 12.64
CA VAL A 100 -1.10 4.07 13.01
C VAL A 100 -0.82 3.26 14.28
N VAL A 101 0.12 2.34 14.19
CA VAL A 101 0.57 1.48 15.29
C VAL A 101 2.09 1.36 15.29
N THR A 102 2.65 0.79 16.35
CA THR A 102 4.07 0.47 16.45
C THR A 102 4.30 -1.05 16.48
N THR A 103 5.47 -1.50 16.04
CA THR A 103 5.73 -2.95 15.93
C THR A 103 5.83 -3.66 17.29
N ASP A 104 6.19 -2.94 18.35
CA ASP A 104 6.30 -3.49 19.71
C ASP A 104 4.95 -3.92 20.28
N VAL A 105 3.85 -3.22 19.98
CA VAL A 105 2.52 -3.61 20.46
C VAL A 105 2.05 -4.91 19.84
N LEU A 106 2.49 -5.23 18.61
CA LEU A 106 2.13 -6.46 17.92
C LEU A 106 2.97 -7.68 18.36
N GLN A 107 3.93 -7.51 19.29
CA GLN A 107 4.61 -8.64 19.91
C GLN A 107 3.73 -9.38 20.92
N ASP A 108 2.68 -8.74 21.42
CA ASP A 108 1.63 -9.43 22.17
C ASP A 108 0.69 -10.12 21.18
N ALA A 109 0.65 -11.45 21.22
CA ALA A 109 -0.13 -12.26 20.27
C ALA A 109 -1.63 -11.95 20.33
N ALA A 110 -2.19 -11.58 21.50
CA ALA A 110 -3.60 -11.24 21.60
C ALA A 110 -3.90 -9.86 20.96
N ILE A 111 -2.95 -8.94 21.02
CA ILE A 111 -3.06 -7.64 20.35
C ILE A 111 -2.89 -7.82 18.84
N ALA A 112 -1.92 -8.61 18.42
CA ALA A 112 -1.70 -8.88 16.99
C ALA A 112 -2.93 -9.56 16.36
N GLU A 113 -3.50 -10.56 17.02
CA GLU A 113 -4.73 -11.25 16.58
C GLU A 113 -5.92 -10.28 16.48
N ALA A 114 -6.05 -9.36 17.42
CA ALA A 114 -7.11 -8.35 17.39
C ALA A 114 -6.97 -7.31 16.25
N HIS A 115 -5.79 -7.22 15.64
CA HIS A 115 -5.51 -6.35 14.50
C HIS A 115 -5.41 -7.12 13.16
N GLU A 116 -5.61 -8.43 13.18
CA GLU A 116 -5.62 -9.26 11.97
C GLU A 116 -6.71 -8.80 11.00
N GLY A 117 -6.38 -8.73 9.71
CA GLY A 117 -7.28 -8.20 8.67
C GLY A 117 -7.39 -6.67 8.62
N MET A 118 -6.80 -5.95 9.58
CA MET A 118 -6.89 -4.49 9.64
C MET A 118 -5.81 -3.80 8.81
N TYR A 119 -6.15 -2.63 8.26
CA TYR A 119 -5.24 -1.79 7.50
C TYR A 119 -4.44 -0.90 8.43
N LEU A 120 -3.16 -1.21 8.56
CA LEU A 120 -2.24 -0.61 9.52
C LEU A 120 -1.15 0.20 8.83
N ARG A 121 -0.58 1.18 9.56
CA ARG A 121 0.58 1.97 9.16
C ARG A 121 1.60 2.03 10.28
N PHE A 122 2.86 1.88 9.90
CA PHE A 122 4.02 2.04 10.75
C PHE A 122 4.83 3.23 10.24
N GLU A 123 4.89 4.28 11.04
CA GLU A 123 5.62 5.51 10.71
C GLU A 123 7.05 5.45 11.27
N ASN A 124 8.00 6.01 10.54
CA ASN A 124 9.42 6.07 10.90
C ASN A 124 10.02 4.69 11.23
N ALA A 125 9.50 3.62 10.63
CA ALA A 125 9.97 2.27 10.86
C ALA A 125 11.36 2.05 10.24
N ILE A 126 12.22 1.32 10.93
CA ILE A 126 13.56 0.98 10.50
C ILE A 126 13.56 -0.42 9.91
N ILE A 127 14.17 -0.62 8.74
CA ILE A 127 14.40 -1.94 8.17
C ILE A 127 15.53 -2.58 8.95
N THR A 128 15.25 -3.62 9.71
CA THR A 128 16.25 -4.33 10.52
C THR A 128 16.95 -5.45 9.74
N ALA A 129 16.24 -6.08 8.80
CA ALA A 129 16.80 -7.08 7.91
C ALA A 129 16.08 -7.06 6.56
N THR A 130 16.82 -7.21 5.46
CA THR A 130 16.27 -7.30 4.09
C THR A 130 15.91 -8.73 3.69
N ASN A 131 16.21 -9.72 4.53
CA ASN A 131 15.80 -11.12 4.39
C ASN A 131 15.30 -11.60 5.76
N ALA A 132 13.99 -11.72 5.91
CA ALA A 132 13.36 -12.21 7.13
C ALA A 132 13.49 -13.73 7.30
N ASP A 133 13.88 -14.46 6.25
CA ASP A 133 13.97 -15.91 6.20
C ASP A 133 15.39 -16.46 6.27
N ASP A 134 16.39 -15.60 6.57
CA ASP A 134 17.78 -16.04 6.71
C ASP A 134 17.90 -17.17 7.77
N PRO A 135 18.59 -18.27 7.48
CA PRO A 135 19.46 -18.56 6.32
C PRO A 135 18.79 -19.29 5.15
N SER A 136 17.46 -19.41 5.11
CA SER A 136 16.74 -20.23 4.13
C SER A 136 16.73 -19.65 2.72
N GLY A 137 17.10 -18.38 2.57
CA GLY A 137 17.12 -17.62 1.31
C GLY A 137 16.02 -16.55 1.26
N PRO A 138 16.10 -15.61 0.32
CA PRO A 138 15.10 -14.58 0.19
C PRO A 138 13.83 -15.16 -0.45
N TYR A 139 12.71 -15.01 0.24
CA TYR A 139 11.37 -15.34 -0.25
C TYR A 139 10.48 -14.08 -0.40
N GLY A 140 11.11 -12.89 -0.43
CA GLY A 140 10.41 -11.62 -0.62
C GLY A 140 10.07 -10.89 0.67
N GLU A 141 10.37 -11.48 1.83
CA GLU A 141 10.05 -10.88 3.13
C GLU A 141 11.24 -10.12 3.72
N PHE A 142 10.96 -8.97 4.33
CA PHE A 142 11.93 -8.20 5.11
C PHE A 142 11.36 -7.81 6.47
N ASN A 143 12.22 -7.45 7.41
CA ASN A 143 11.83 -7.05 8.76
C ASN A 143 11.87 -5.54 8.94
N ILE A 144 10.86 -5.02 9.63
CA ILE A 144 10.81 -3.64 10.12
C ILE A 144 10.67 -3.62 11.65
N SER A 145 11.12 -2.53 12.26
CA SER A 145 10.93 -2.26 13.69
C SER A 145 10.70 -0.76 13.91
N SER A 146 9.79 -0.41 14.79
CA SER A 146 9.51 0.98 15.16
C SER A 146 10.61 1.60 16.05
N ASP A 147 11.39 0.77 16.75
CA ASP A 147 12.48 1.18 17.63
C ASP A 147 13.89 0.74 17.17
N GLY A 148 13.95 0.07 16.00
CA GLY A 148 15.18 -0.49 15.45
C GLY A 148 15.69 -1.75 16.15
N SER A 149 14.94 -2.32 17.05
CA SER A 149 15.29 -3.53 17.82
C SER A 149 14.78 -4.79 17.11
N ASP A 150 15.66 -5.80 17.02
CA ASP A 150 15.27 -7.12 16.48
C ASP A 150 14.20 -7.83 17.32
N ALA A 151 14.07 -7.45 18.59
CA ALA A 151 13.05 -8.03 19.48
C ALA A 151 11.63 -7.62 19.12
N ASN A 152 11.48 -6.50 18.42
CA ASN A 152 10.20 -5.90 18.04
C ASN A 152 9.98 -5.94 16.52
N ASN A 153 10.58 -6.92 15.84
CA ASN A 153 10.44 -7.06 14.39
C ASN A 153 9.01 -7.46 13.99
N LEU A 154 8.53 -6.84 12.93
CA LEU A 154 7.38 -7.27 12.13
C LEU A 154 7.86 -7.59 10.72
N ARG A 155 7.40 -8.70 10.17
CA ARG A 155 7.66 -9.05 8.77
C ARG A 155 6.81 -8.20 7.85
N VAL A 156 7.38 -7.82 6.71
CA VAL A 156 6.66 -7.24 5.57
C VAL A 156 6.77 -8.23 4.43
N ASP A 157 5.63 -8.64 3.91
CA ASP A 157 5.50 -9.72 2.91
C ASP A 157 5.27 -9.14 1.51
N ASP A 158 5.79 -9.79 0.47
CA ASP A 158 5.58 -9.44 -0.94
C ASP A 158 4.51 -10.33 -1.62
N ALA A 159 3.61 -10.95 -0.87
CA ALA A 159 2.58 -11.81 -1.43
C ALA A 159 1.63 -11.09 -2.42
N SER A 160 1.61 -9.75 -2.40
CA SER A 160 0.90 -8.96 -3.41
C SER A 160 1.53 -9.14 -4.80
N SER A 161 0.70 -9.47 -5.80
CA SER A 161 1.14 -9.52 -7.19
C SER A 161 1.62 -8.16 -7.75
N LEU A 162 1.34 -7.07 -7.04
CA LEU A 162 1.73 -5.69 -7.36
C LEU A 162 3.04 -5.27 -6.67
N LEU A 163 3.56 -6.13 -5.79
CA LEU A 163 4.81 -5.94 -5.05
C LEU A 163 5.74 -7.11 -5.36
N SER A 164 6.82 -6.89 -6.10
CA SER A 164 7.78 -7.95 -6.41
C SER A 164 9.19 -7.41 -6.49
N TYR A 165 10.14 -8.21 -5.98
CA TYR A 165 11.56 -7.90 -5.99
C TYR A 165 12.29 -8.76 -7.02
N SER A 166 13.41 -8.26 -7.55
CA SER A 166 14.25 -9.04 -8.45
C SER A 166 14.81 -10.27 -7.73
N GLY A 167 14.43 -11.47 -8.19
CA GLY A 167 14.84 -12.74 -7.57
C GLY A 167 14.24 -12.97 -6.17
N ASN A 168 13.10 -12.36 -5.87
CA ASN A 168 12.46 -12.36 -4.55
C ASN A 168 13.38 -11.83 -3.43
N ASP A 169 14.28 -10.92 -3.75
CA ASP A 169 15.24 -10.38 -2.79
C ASP A 169 14.98 -8.90 -2.50
N PRO A 170 14.41 -8.56 -1.34
CA PRO A 170 14.18 -7.17 -0.92
C PRO A 170 15.46 -6.31 -0.87
N ALA A 171 16.64 -6.92 -0.71
CA ALA A 171 17.91 -6.22 -0.72
C ALA A 171 18.22 -5.56 -2.08
N THR A 172 17.50 -5.91 -3.14
CA THR A 172 17.59 -5.23 -4.45
C THR A 172 16.97 -3.84 -4.44
N VAL A 173 16.12 -3.53 -3.45
CA VAL A 173 15.38 -2.25 -3.33
C VAL A 173 15.67 -1.55 -2.01
N PHE A 174 15.86 -2.31 -0.92
CA PHE A 174 15.99 -1.78 0.44
C PHE A 174 17.36 -2.10 1.04
N SER A 175 17.72 -1.41 2.12
CA SER A 175 18.94 -1.64 2.90
C SER A 175 18.60 -1.77 4.39
N ALA A 176 19.29 -2.66 5.08
CA ALA A 176 19.21 -2.72 6.54
C ALA A 176 19.70 -1.40 7.16
N GLY A 177 19.01 -0.91 8.17
CA GLY A 177 19.23 0.41 8.78
C GLY A 177 18.49 1.55 8.07
N GLN A 178 17.87 1.31 6.91
CA GLN A 178 17.08 2.33 6.22
C GLN A 178 15.81 2.63 7.02
N THR A 179 15.52 3.93 7.20
CA THR A 179 14.27 4.40 7.79
C THR A 179 13.24 4.59 6.68
N LEU A 180 12.04 4.11 6.93
CA LEU A 180 10.86 4.38 6.11
C LEU A 180 10.10 5.56 6.71
N GLU A 181 9.62 6.49 5.89
CA GLU A 181 8.66 7.51 6.32
C GLU A 181 7.39 6.81 6.83
N PHE A 182 6.92 5.86 6.06
CA PHE A 182 5.93 4.90 6.50
C PHE A 182 5.98 3.60 5.67
N VAL A 183 5.43 2.55 6.24
CA VAL A 183 4.99 1.36 5.54
C VAL A 183 3.59 1.02 6.03
N GLN A 184 2.69 0.67 5.12
CA GLN A 184 1.29 0.37 5.43
C GLN A 184 0.81 -0.85 4.65
N GLY A 185 -0.21 -1.49 5.17
CA GLY A 185 -0.76 -2.71 4.57
C GLY A 185 -1.77 -3.37 5.49
N VAL A 186 -2.25 -4.52 5.08
CA VAL A 186 -3.13 -5.35 5.91
C VAL A 186 -2.30 -6.30 6.75
N LEU A 187 -2.60 -6.38 8.05
CA LEU A 187 -1.98 -7.35 8.92
C LEU A 187 -2.64 -8.71 8.71
N TRP A 188 -1.84 -9.74 8.46
CA TRP A 188 -2.33 -11.10 8.33
C TRP A 188 -1.39 -12.11 8.99
N TYR A 189 -1.86 -13.35 9.16
CA TYR A 189 -1.08 -14.40 9.77
C TYR A 189 -0.79 -15.51 8.76
N SER A 190 0.48 -15.86 8.58
CA SER A 190 0.88 -17.01 7.76
C SER A 190 2.22 -17.60 8.20
N PHE A 191 2.38 -18.89 8.02
CA PHE A 191 3.61 -19.65 8.38
C PHE A 191 4.13 -19.35 9.78
N GLY A 192 3.22 -19.16 10.76
CA GLY A 192 3.58 -18.95 12.16
C GLY A 192 3.95 -17.51 12.52
N ASN A 193 3.77 -16.53 11.64
CA ASN A 193 4.13 -15.14 11.86
C ASN A 193 2.99 -14.18 11.45
N TYR A 194 2.82 -13.12 12.25
CA TYR A 194 2.09 -11.95 11.78
C TYR A 194 2.97 -11.19 10.80
N LYS A 195 2.37 -10.73 9.71
CA LYS A 195 3.03 -10.05 8.62
C LYS A 195 2.20 -8.87 8.15
N LEU A 196 2.85 -7.79 7.78
CA LEU A 196 2.22 -6.70 7.07
C LEU A 196 2.24 -7.00 5.58
N GLN A 197 1.09 -6.93 4.93
CA GLN A 197 0.94 -7.11 3.49
C GLN A 197 0.65 -5.76 2.83
N PRO A 198 1.64 -5.07 2.26
CA PRO A 198 1.40 -3.90 1.41
C PRO A 198 0.68 -4.30 0.12
N GLN A 199 -0.13 -3.41 -0.43
CA GLN A 199 -0.75 -3.66 -1.73
C GLN A 199 0.26 -3.46 -2.88
N SER A 200 1.11 -2.43 -2.77
CA SER A 200 2.09 -2.08 -3.80
C SER A 200 3.30 -1.35 -3.18
N PHE A 201 4.29 -1.01 -4.00
CA PHE A 201 5.43 -0.19 -3.57
C PHE A 201 5.04 1.22 -3.09
N ASP A 202 3.86 1.72 -3.46
CA ASP A 202 3.37 3.03 -2.97
C ASP A 202 3.03 3.00 -1.47
N ASP A 203 2.84 1.79 -0.91
CA ASP A 203 2.62 1.58 0.52
C ASP A 203 3.92 1.52 1.33
N ILE A 204 5.09 1.62 0.68
CA ILE A 204 6.40 1.57 1.32
C ILE A 204 7.19 2.82 0.93
N VAL A 205 7.20 3.81 1.78
CA VAL A 205 7.83 5.10 1.49
C VAL A 205 9.08 5.27 2.35
N ALA A 206 10.23 5.43 1.68
CA ALA A 206 11.48 5.72 2.38
C ALA A 206 11.45 7.11 3.00
N ALA A 207 11.96 7.24 4.24
CA ALA A 207 12.15 8.54 4.85
C ALA A 207 13.17 9.35 4.04
N THR A 208 12.78 10.58 3.71
CA THR A 208 13.75 11.56 3.20
C THR A 208 14.54 12.08 4.39
N ASN A 209 15.74 11.55 4.60
CA ASN A 209 16.62 12.03 5.66
C ASN A 209 16.96 13.51 5.42
N THR A 210 16.45 14.40 6.26
CA THR A 210 16.86 15.81 6.28
C THR A 210 18.11 16.07 7.11
N ASP A 211 18.63 15.05 7.84
CA ASP A 211 19.88 15.19 8.60
C ASP A 211 20.69 13.89 8.55
N VAL A 212 21.93 14.05 8.06
CA VAL A 212 23.10 13.15 8.01
C VAL A 212 23.31 12.41 6.68
N GLU A 213 24.37 12.86 6.00
CA GLU A 213 25.01 12.28 4.84
C GLU A 213 25.23 10.76 4.94
N ASP A 214 24.42 9.98 4.19
CA ASP A 214 24.96 8.85 3.45
C ASP A 214 24.26 8.81 2.09
N SER A 215 25.02 9.17 1.09
CA SER A 215 24.57 9.53 -0.24
C SER A 215 24.48 8.30 -1.12
N SER A 216 23.35 7.62 -1.12
CA SER A 216 22.89 7.02 -2.36
C SER A 216 22.00 8.03 -3.08
N LEU A 217 22.62 9.02 -3.72
CA LEU A 217 21.92 9.89 -4.67
C LEU A 217 21.19 9.02 -5.69
N PRO A 218 19.93 9.35 -6.05
CA PRO A 218 19.23 8.62 -7.11
C PRO A 218 20.16 8.44 -8.30
N GLY A 219 20.36 7.20 -8.72
CA GLY A 219 21.32 6.91 -9.81
C GLY A 219 20.86 7.44 -11.18
N SER A 220 19.62 7.96 -11.26
CA SER A 220 19.02 8.46 -12.49
C SER A 220 18.01 9.57 -12.22
N PHE A 221 17.80 10.41 -13.25
CA PHE A 221 16.69 11.37 -13.30
C PHE A 221 15.41 10.61 -13.63
N ALA A 222 14.41 10.66 -12.75
CA ALA A 222 13.17 9.87 -12.87
C ALA A 222 11.92 10.69 -12.50
N LEU A 223 10.83 10.43 -13.23
CA LEU A 223 9.48 10.95 -12.92
C LEU A 223 8.57 9.78 -12.56
N HIS A 224 7.97 9.82 -11.38
CA HIS A 224 7.08 8.77 -10.92
C HIS A 224 5.61 9.04 -11.29
N GLN A 225 4.78 8.01 -11.23
CA GLN A 225 3.33 8.15 -11.39
C GLN A 225 2.79 8.99 -10.22
N ASN A 226 1.88 9.93 -10.54
CA ASN A 226 1.18 10.69 -9.51
C ASN A 226 0.27 9.77 -8.69
N TYR A 227 0.14 10.07 -7.40
CA TYR A 227 -0.76 9.33 -6.52
C TYR A 227 -1.56 10.30 -5.64
N PRO A 228 -2.88 10.05 -5.51
CA PRO A 228 -3.68 9.05 -6.23
C PRO A 228 -3.80 9.34 -7.73
N ASN A 229 -4.08 8.29 -8.53
CA ASN A 229 -4.44 8.38 -9.94
C ASN A 229 -5.41 7.24 -10.32
N PRO A 230 -6.70 7.51 -10.60
CA PRO A 230 -7.33 8.84 -10.70
C PRO A 230 -7.31 9.64 -9.41
N PHE A 231 -7.45 10.99 -9.50
CA PHE A 231 -7.39 11.88 -8.33
C PHE A 231 -8.54 12.90 -8.29
N ASN A 232 -8.86 13.40 -7.08
CA ASN A 232 -9.92 14.39 -6.84
C ASN A 232 -9.66 15.22 -5.56
N PRO A 233 -9.51 16.53 -5.61
CA PRO A 233 -8.96 17.31 -6.71
C PRO A 233 -7.43 17.41 -6.63
N SER A 234 -6.77 16.76 -5.65
CA SER A 234 -5.35 16.88 -5.36
C SER A 234 -4.63 15.54 -5.56
N THR A 235 -3.38 15.61 -6.00
CA THR A 235 -2.49 14.47 -6.16
C THR A 235 -1.06 14.86 -5.86
N SER A 236 -0.22 13.91 -5.46
CA SER A 236 1.22 14.10 -5.27
C SER A 236 1.98 13.58 -6.48
N ILE A 237 2.98 14.33 -6.93
CA ILE A 237 3.90 13.94 -8.00
C ILE A 237 5.30 13.85 -7.42
N ARG A 238 5.89 12.67 -7.47
CA ARG A 238 7.25 12.39 -6.99
C ARG A 238 8.22 12.31 -8.17
N PHE A 239 9.45 12.79 -7.97
CA PHE A 239 10.50 12.73 -8.97
C PHE A 239 11.89 12.72 -8.35
N ASP A 240 12.86 12.17 -9.06
CA ASP A 240 14.24 12.01 -8.61
C ASP A 240 15.17 12.89 -9.45
N VAL A 241 16.13 13.53 -8.77
CA VAL A 241 17.17 14.36 -9.38
C VAL A 241 18.53 13.76 -9.01
N ALA A 242 19.22 13.18 -10.00
CA ALA A 242 20.49 12.48 -9.79
C ALA A 242 21.65 13.39 -9.38
N SER A 243 21.64 14.65 -9.80
CA SER A 243 22.61 15.68 -9.42
C SER A 243 21.95 17.05 -9.44
N ALA A 244 22.43 17.98 -8.63
CA ALA A 244 21.86 19.32 -8.55
C ALA A 244 21.72 19.95 -9.95
N ALA A 245 20.51 20.31 -10.36
CA ALA A 245 20.17 20.79 -11.68
C ALA A 245 19.01 21.81 -11.65
N ASN A 246 18.88 22.60 -12.71
CA ASN A 246 17.66 23.35 -12.92
C ASN A 246 16.58 22.39 -13.44
N VAL A 247 15.50 22.24 -12.68
CA VAL A 247 14.42 21.32 -12.97
C VAL A 247 13.14 22.11 -13.23
N SER A 248 12.39 21.69 -14.25
CA SER A 248 11.03 22.15 -14.48
C SER A 248 10.06 20.97 -14.45
N LEU A 249 8.96 21.12 -13.72
CA LEU A 249 7.83 20.19 -13.71
C LEU A 249 6.57 20.97 -14.09
N VAL A 250 6.03 20.64 -15.27
CA VAL A 250 4.94 21.39 -15.90
C VAL A 250 3.79 20.44 -16.25
N VAL A 251 2.56 20.90 -16.00
CA VAL A 251 1.33 20.17 -16.31
C VAL A 251 0.70 20.75 -17.57
N TYR A 252 0.24 19.89 -18.46
CA TYR A 252 -0.38 20.21 -19.74
C TYR A 252 -1.74 19.55 -19.89
N ASP A 253 -2.64 20.20 -20.61
CA ASP A 253 -3.86 19.56 -21.09
C ASP A 253 -3.58 18.68 -22.34
N MET A 254 -4.59 17.97 -22.82
CA MET A 254 -4.48 17.09 -23.99
C MET A 254 -4.22 17.81 -25.31
N LEU A 255 -4.34 19.13 -25.33
CA LEU A 255 -3.98 19.98 -26.50
C LEU A 255 -2.55 20.51 -26.41
N GLY A 256 -1.80 20.11 -25.36
CA GLY A 256 -0.43 20.55 -25.11
C GLY A 256 -0.30 21.97 -24.55
N ARG A 257 -1.41 22.54 -24.02
CA ARG A 257 -1.37 23.86 -23.38
C ARG A 257 -0.95 23.67 -21.93
N GLU A 258 0.00 24.48 -21.49
CA GLU A 258 0.39 24.55 -20.08
C GLU A 258 -0.80 25.00 -19.21
N VAL A 259 -1.08 24.23 -18.16
CA VAL A 259 -2.12 24.53 -17.18
C VAL A 259 -1.58 24.82 -15.79
N ALA A 260 -0.35 24.35 -15.48
CA ALA A 260 0.36 24.67 -14.24
C ALA A 260 1.86 24.42 -14.38
N THR A 261 2.67 25.27 -13.75
CA THR A 261 4.09 25.00 -13.50
C THR A 261 4.25 24.71 -12.01
N LEU A 262 4.63 23.48 -11.67
CA LEU A 262 4.74 23.02 -10.28
C LEU A 262 6.14 23.25 -9.71
N VAL A 263 7.17 23.07 -10.55
CA VAL A 263 8.58 23.31 -10.21
C VAL A 263 9.22 24.08 -11.36
N ASN A 264 10.02 25.09 -11.04
CA ASN A 264 10.87 25.78 -12.01
C ASN A 264 12.05 26.45 -11.27
N GLY A 265 13.16 25.75 -11.16
CA GLY A 265 14.31 26.25 -10.45
C GLY A 265 15.38 25.22 -10.16
N GLN A 266 16.40 25.64 -9.40
CA GLN A 266 17.48 24.76 -9.00
C GLN A 266 17.01 23.82 -7.89
N MET A 267 17.17 22.50 -8.14
CA MET A 267 16.87 21.44 -7.18
C MET A 267 18.17 20.73 -6.80
N ALA A 268 18.30 20.35 -5.55
CA ALA A 268 19.38 19.50 -5.08
C ALA A 268 19.22 18.07 -5.65
N ALA A 269 20.30 17.28 -5.63
CA ALA A 269 20.20 15.85 -5.87
C ALA A 269 19.33 15.23 -4.74
N GLY A 270 18.47 14.27 -5.11
CA GLY A 270 17.56 13.61 -4.16
C GLY A 270 16.20 13.35 -4.77
N THR A 271 15.33 12.73 -3.99
CA THR A 271 13.92 12.53 -4.30
C THR A 271 13.09 13.72 -3.80
N HIS A 272 12.20 14.20 -4.65
CA HIS A 272 11.33 15.35 -4.38
C HIS A 272 9.88 14.98 -4.60
N SER A 273 8.98 15.63 -3.85
CA SER A 273 7.54 15.47 -4.01
C SER A 273 6.86 16.83 -4.05
N VAL A 274 5.85 16.97 -4.92
CA VAL A 274 5.09 18.20 -5.06
C VAL A 274 3.61 17.88 -5.17
N THR A 275 2.77 18.58 -4.41
CA THR A 275 1.32 18.43 -4.48
C THR A 275 0.76 19.30 -5.61
N PHE A 276 -0.07 18.70 -6.45
CA PHE A 276 -0.83 19.38 -7.48
C PHE A 276 -2.30 19.46 -7.10
N ASP A 277 -2.82 20.68 -6.98
CA ASP A 277 -4.24 20.96 -6.77
C ASP A 277 -4.89 21.38 -8.11
N ALA A 278 -5.77 20.51 -8.61
CA ALA A 278 -6.52 20.70 -9.83
C ALA A 278 -7.96 21.17 -9.59
N SER A 279 -8.26 21.80 -8.44
CA SER A 279 -9.61 22.25 -8.08
C SER A 279 -10.23 23.22 -9.10
N GLN A 280 -9.41 23.94 -9.86
CA GLN A 280 -9.84 24.88 -10.89
C GLN A 280 -9.92 24.25 -12.31
N LEU A 281 -9.51 23.01 -12.46
CA LEU A 281 -9.49 22.31 -13.74
C LEU A 281 -10.75 21.43 -13.90
N THR A 282 -11.08 21.08 -15.14
CA THR A 282 -12.18 20.16 -15.46
C THR A 282 -11.72 18.72 -15.39
N SER A 283 -12.63 17.78 -15.08
CA SER A 283 -12.34 16.34 -15.18
C SER A 283 -11.80 15.99 -16.56
N GLY A 284 -10.77 15.14 -16.60
CA GLY A 284 -10.13 14.76 -17.85
C GLY A 284 -8.69 14.29 -17.66
N VAL A 285 -8.08 13.86 -18.76
CA VAL A 285 -6.68 13.44 -18.80
C VAL A 285 -5.78 14.66 -18.92
N TYR A 286 -4.72 14.68 -18.13
CA TYR A 286 -3.64 15.67 -18.17
C TYR A 286 -2.30 14.96 -18.33
N MET A 287 -1.32 15.66 -18.86
CA MET A 287 0.07 15.20 -18.92
C MET A 287 0.91 16.06 -17.99
N TYR A 288 1.92 15.49 -17.37
CA TYR A 288 2.93 16.25 -16.64
C TYR A 288 4.32 15.82 -17.13
N GLN A 289 5.19 16.81 -17.24
CA GLN A 289 6.51 16.67 -17.83
C GLN A 289 7.57 17.23 -16.89
N LEU A 290 8.55 16.40 -16.58
CA LEU A 290 9.74 16.77 -15.83
C LEU A 290 10.91 16.93 -16.80
N SER A 291 11.66 18.03 -16.69
CA SER A 291 12.87 18.27 -17.50
C SER A 291 13.98 18.90 -16.67
N ASN A 292 15.23 18.48 -16.90
CA ASN A 292 16.44 19.09 -16.33
C ASN A 292 17.28 19.83 -17.40
N GLY A 293 16.71 20.04 -18.58
CA GLY A 293 17.39 20.66 -19.72
C GLY A 293 18.20 19.69 -20.59
N VAL A 294 18.46 18.46 -20.12
CA VAL A 294 19.12 17.38 -20.86
C VAL A 294 18.14 16.23 -21.08
N ASP A 295 17.55 15.76 -19.98
CA ASP A 295 16.57 14.68 -19.96
C ASP A 295 15.16 15.24 -19.80
N THR A 296 14.19 14.54 -20.39
CA THR A 296 12.78 14.87 -20.26
C THR A 296 11.97 13.59 -20.12
N GLN A 297 11.10 13.56 -19.09
CA GLN A 297 10.17 12.46 -18.86
C GLN A 297 8.74 13.00 -18.79
N THR A 298 7.79 12.22 -19.29
CA THR A 298 6.37 12.60 -19.35
C THR A 298 5.50 11.45 -18.87
N ARG A 299 4.47 11.78 -18.07
CA ARG A 299 3.45 10.86 -17.62
C ARG A 299 2.05 11.47 -17.75
N THR A 300 1.04 10.62 -17.61
CA THR A 300 -0.36 11.02 -17.69
C THR A 300 -1.03 10.82 -16.33
N MET A 301 -2.06 11.66 -16.06
CA MET A 301 -2.89 11.57 -14.87
C MET A 301 -4.36 11.82 -15.23
N LEU A 302 -5.28 11.23 -14.46
CA LEU A 302 -6.72 11.35 -14.66
C LEU A 302 -7.36 12.09 -13.49
N LEU A 303 -7.91 13.30 -13.76
CA LEU A 303 -8.72 14.05 -12.79
C LEU A 303 -10.18 13.60 -12.92
N MET A 304 -10.76 13.18 -11.81
CA MET A 304 -12.18 12.85 -11.68
C MET A 304 -12.81 13.77 -10.61
N LYS A 305 -13.84 14.49 -10.97
CA LYS A 305 -14.64 15.33 -10.04
C LYS A 305 -16.06 14.81 -9.98
#